data_edc49e4c6ea22e2ad8ec72020d550c88
#
_entry.id   edc49e4c6ea22e2ad8ec72020d550c88
#
_cell.length_a   1.000
_cell.length_b   1.000
_cell.length_c   1.000
_cell.angle_alpha   90.00
_cell.angle_beta   90.00
_cell.angle_gamma   90.00
#
_symmetry.space_group_name_H-M   'P 1'
#
loop_
_entity.id
_entity.type
_entity.pdbx_description
1 polymer ?
#
loop_
_entity_poly.entity_id
_entity_poly.type
_entity_poly.pdbx_seq_one_letter_code
_entity_poly.pdbx_strand_id
1 'polypeptide(L)'
;MKKFFIAVSITLAFPNSAFAQRMYDGSGHQIGRVDGERYYDGSGHQIGRVDGDRIYDGSGRQLGRIEGERIYNASGSQIGRIDGERLYSASGSQMGRIDGERIYDGSGHQIGRADGLRRMQIIVYFYFFM
;
A
#
# COMPACT_ATOMS: atom_id res chain seq x y z
N MET A 1 -20.50 -27.89 -23.80
CA MET A 1 -20.16 -27.81 -23.52
C MET A 1 -19.53 -27.57 -22.72
N LYS A 2 -19.60 -27.44 -22.47
CA LYS A 2 -19.05 -27.31 -21.82
C LYS A 2 -18.11 -26.88 -21.26
N LYS A 3 -17.95 -26.64 -21.30
CA LYS A 3 -16.99 -26.31 -20.89
C LYS A 3 -16.54 -25.39 -20.31
N PHE A 4 -17.02 -25.08 -20.19
CA PHE A 4 -16.55 -24.40 -19.70
C PHE A 4 -16.34 -23.99 -18.86
N PHE A 5 -16.80 -23.96 -18.54
CA PHE A 5 -16.56 -23.83 -17.72
C PHE A 5 -15.90 -23.79 -17.03
N ILE A 6 -16.24 -23.92 -17.12
CA ILE A 6 -15.58 -24.09 -16.54
C ILE A 6 -14.65 -23.67 -16.19
N ALA A 7 -14.69 -23.74 -16.31
CA ALA A 7 -13.75 -23.54 -16.11
C ALA A 7 -13.29 -22.69 -15.79
N VAL A 8 -13.77 -22.23 -15.92
CA VAL A 8 -13.38 -21.50 -15.77
C VAL A 8 -13.32 -20.99 -14.67
N SER A 9 -13.93 -20.97 -14.43
CA SER A 9 -13.93 -20.67 -13.57
C SER A 9 -13.18 -20.78 -12.70
N ILE A 10 -13.08 -21.03 -12.63
CA ILE A 10 -12.40 -21.32 -11.98
C ILE A 10 -11.31 -20.81 -11.66
N THR A 11 -10.99 -20.68 -11.91
CA THR A 11 -9.80 -20.28 -11.93
C THR A 11 -9.57 -19.00 -11.44
N LEU A 12 -10.38 -18.30 -11.47
CA LEU A 12 -10.26 -17.04 -11.29
C LEU A 12 -9.88 -16.65 -9.95
N ALA A 13 -10.46 -17.08 -9.05
CA ALA A 13 -10.24 -16.76 -7.73
C ALA A 13 -8.92 -17.21 -7.22
N PHE A 14 -8.46 -18.25 -7.75
CA PHE A 14 -7.26 -18.83 -7.30
C PHE A 14 -6.07 -17.97 -7.47
N PRO A 15 -5.90 -17.32 -8.59
CA PRO A 15 -4.75 -16.50 -8.76
C PRO A 15 -4.65 -15.43 -7.68
N ASN A 16 -5.78 -14.93 -7.27
CA ASN A 16 -5.78 -13.91 -6.25
C ASN A 16 -5.24 -14.40 -4.94
N SER A 17 -5.60 -15.59 -4.54
CA SER A 17 -5.09 -16.12 -3.32
C SER A 17 -3.62 -16.44 -3.42
N ALA A 18 -3.18 -16.86 -4.59
CA ALA A 18 -1.80 -17.20 -4.80
C ALA A 18 -0.92 -15.97 -4.73
N PHE A 19 -1.45 -14.82 -5.07
CA PHE A 19 -0.68 -13.60 -5.07
C PHE A 19 -1.01 -12.76 -3.86
N ALA A 20 -0.87 -13.37 -2.69
CA ALA A 20 -1.12 -12.64 -1.47
C ALA A 20 -0.26 -11.41 -1.42
N GLN A 21 -0.85 -10.29 -1.11
CA GLN A 21 -0.18 -9.01 -1.06
C GLN A 21 0.06 -8.66 0.40
N ARG A 22 1.28 -8.85 0.85
CA ARG A 22 1.61 -8.73 2.28
C ARG A 22 2.71 -7.71 2.52
N MET A 23 2.61 -7.03 3.65
CA MET A 23 3.63 -6.11 4.12
C MET A 23 4.29 -6.68 5.35
N TYR A 24 5.62 -6.55 5.40
CA TYR A 24 6.42 -7.01 6.51
C TYR A 24 7.24 -5.86 7.06
N ASP A 25 7.55 -5.90 8.35
CA ASP A 25 8.44 -4.91 8.95
C ASP A 25 9.90 -5.31 8.74
N GLY A 26 10.82 -4.52 9.28
CA GLY A 26 12.25 -4.76 9.11
C GLY A 26 12.74 -6.06 9.75
N SER A 27 11.97 -6.60 10.68
CA SER A 27 12.30 -7.89 11.34
C SER A 27 11.67 -9.08 10.64
N GLY A 28 10.85 -8.86 9.65
CA GLY A 28 10.19 -9.92 8.92
C GLY A 28 8.82 -10.32 9.45
N HIS A 29 8.28 -9.57 10.42
CA HIS A 29 6.92 -9.82 10.89
C HIS A 29 5.92 -9.23 9.92
N GLN A 30 4.85 -9.95 9.66
CA GLN A 30 3.80 -9.43 8.79
C GLN A 30 3.04 -8.34 9.53
N ILE A 31 3.01 -7.14 8.96
CA ILE A 31 2.31 -6.01 9.56
C ILE A 31 1.03 -5.68 8.82
N GLY A 32 0.80 -6.28 7.68
CA GLY A 32 -0.42 -5.98 6.96
C GLY A 32 -0.59 -6.77 5.68
N ARG A 33 -1.72 -6.53 5.05
CA ARG A 33 -2.12 -7.21 3.84
C ARG A 33 -3.00 -6.28 3.02
N VAL A 34 -2.94 -6.39 1.72
CA VAL A 34 -3.83 -5.64 0.82
C VAL A 34 -4.67 -6.65 0.05
N ASP A 35 -5.96 -6.37 -0.06
CA ASP A 35 -6.88 -7.19 -0.84
C ASP A 35 -7.73 -6.23 -1.66
N GLY A 36 -7.39 -6.09 -2.94
CA GLY A 36 -8.04 -5.14 -3.81
C GLY A 36 -7.80 -3.73 -3.32
N GLU A 37 -8.86 -3.06 -2.91
CA GLU A 37 -8.79 -1.69 -2.41
C GLU A 37 -8.70 -1.61 -0.90
N ARG A 38 -8.72 -2.73 -0.22
CA ARG A 38 -8.78 -2.77 1.25
C ARG A 38 -7.44 -3.12 1.84
N TYR A 39 -7.12 -2.44 2.90
CA TYR A 39 -5.85 -2.56 3.61
C TYR A 39 -6.13 -3.10 5.00
N TYR A 40 -5.36 -4.11 5.41
CA TYR A 40 -5.54 -4.82 6.68
C TYR A 40 -4.25 -4.79 7.47
N ASP A 41 -4.37 -4.84 8.79
CA ASP A 41 -3.20 -4.94 9.67
C ASP A 41 -2.77 -6.40 9.82
N GLY A 42 -1.76 -6.63 10.62
CA GLY A 42 -1.21 -7.97 10.83
C GLY A 42 -2.17 -8.93 11.50
N SER A 43 -3.19 -8.41 12.18
CA SER A 43 -4.22 -9.22 12.84
C SER A 43 -5.42 -9.50 11.93
N GLY A 44 -5.44 -8.90 10.77
CA GLY A 44 -6.55 -9.08 9.84
C GLY A 44 -7.67 -8.07 9.96
N HIS A 45 -7.50 -7.04 10.77
CA HIS A 45 -8.49 -5.96 10.86
C HIS A 45 -8.32 -5.01 9.69
N GLN A 46 -9.43 -4.56 9.11
CA GLN A 46 -9.35 -3.59 8.03
C GLN A 46 -8.98 -2.23 8.61
N ILE A 47 -7.85 -1.68 8.15
CA ILE A 47 -7.36 -0.40 8.64
C ILE A 47 -7.60 0.71 7.63
N GLY A 48 -7.98 0.38 6.41
CA GLY A 48 -8.24 1.42 5.44
C GLY A 48 -8.69 0.91 4.09
N ARG A 49 -8.97 1.85 3.24
CA ARG A 49 -9.47 1.59 1.90
C ARG A 49 -9.03 2.71 0.97
N VAL A 50 -8.75 2.37 -0.26
CA VAL A 50 -8.42 3.34 -1.30
C VAL A 50 -9.53 3.34 -2.33
N ASP A 51 -10.03 4.51 -2.68
CA ASP A 51 -11.06 4.67 -3.70
C ASP A 51 -10.55 5.73 -4.67
N GLY A 52 -10.06 5.28 -5.80
CA GLY A 52 -9.43 6.17 -6.76
C GLY A 52 -8.16 6.75 -6.15
N ASP A 53 -8.11 8.06 -5.99
CA ASP A 53 -6.96 8.72 -5.39
C ASP A 53 -7.16 9.05 -3.92
N ARG A 54 -8.29 8.66 -3.33
CA ARG A 54 -8.62 8.98 -1.93
C ARG A 54 -8.36 7.80 -1.02
N ILE A 55 -7.83 8.10 0.15
CA ILE A 55 -7.48 7.10 1.14
C ILE A 55 -8.37 7.31 2.36
N TYR A 56 -8.98 6.22 2.85
CA TYR A 56 -9.89 6.22 3.99
C TYR A 56 -9.37 5.30 5.08
N ASP A 57 -9.70 5.60 6.34
CA ASP A 57 -9.34 4.71 7.44
C ASP A 57 -10.39 3.60 7.59
N GLY A 58 -10.23 2.76 8.58
CA GLY A 58 -11.12 1.63 8.80
C GLY A 58 -12.54 2.02 9.17
N SER A 59 -12.75 3.26 9.62
CA SER A 59 -14.08 3.78 9.93
C SER A 59 -14.75 4.47 8.76
N GLY A 60 -14.04 4.64 7.68
CA GLY A 60 -14.57 5.30 6.50
C GLY A 60 -14.29 6.80 6.44
N ARG A 61 -13.47 7.33 7.33
CA ARG A 61 -13.07 8.74 7.27
C ARG A 61 -11.95 8.90 6.27
N GLN A 62 -12.00 9.97 5.50
CA GLN A 62 -10.93 10.24 4.55
C GLN A 62 -9.69 10.69 5.29
N LEU A 63 -8.58 10.00 5.04
CA LEU A 63 -7.27 10.34 5.60
C LEU A 63 -6.50 11.29 4.71
N GLY A 64 -6.72 11.20 3.41
CA GLY A 64 -6.00 12.02 2.46
C GLY A 64 -6.19 11.57 1.05
N ARG A 65 -5.34 12.06 0.17
CA ARG A 65 -5.39 11.68 -1.23
C ARG A 65 -3.99 11.76 -1.85
N ILE A 66 -3.80 11.02 -2.91
CA ILE A 66 -2.58 11.06 -3.70
C ILE A 66 -2.95 11.56 -5.08
N GLU A 67 -2.31 12.63 -5.52
CA GLU A 67 -2.60 13.26 -6.79
C GLU A 67 -1.29 13.37 -7.54
N GLY A 68 -1.09 12.49 -8.52
CA GLY A 68 0.18 12.43 -9.23
C GLY A 68 1.29 12.05 -8.28
N GLU A 69 2.25 12.93 -8.11
CA GLU A 69 3.39 12.71 -7.22
C GLU A 69 3.25 13.37 -5.87
N ARG A 70 2.08 13.96 -5.60
CA ARG A 70 1.87 14.70 -4.36
C ARG A 70 0.88 14.00 -3.45
N ILE A 71 1.15 14.08 -2.17
CA ILE A 71 0.35 13.43 -1.16
C ILE A 71 -0.22 14.50 -0.24
N TYR A 72 -1.53 14.41 0.00
CA TYR A 72 -2.26 15.40 0.79
C TYR A 72 -2.97 14.72 1.95
N ASN A 73 -3.11 15.43 3.05
CA ASN A 73 -3.87 14.92 4.20
C ASN A 73 -5.35 15.26 4.03
N ALA A 74 -6.15 14.93 5.03
CA ALA A 74 -7.61 15.11 4.97
C ALA A 74 -8.01 16.57 4.84
N SER A 75 -7.22 17.50 5.36
CA SER A 75 -7.52 18.92 5.25
C SER A 75 -7.05 19.53 3.95
N GLY A 76 -6.40 18.75 3.11
CA GLY A 76 -5.93 19.25 1.82
C GLY A 76 -4.54 19.84 1.83
N SER A 77 -3.83 19.74 2.96
CA SER A 77 -2.43 20.18 3.02
C SER A 77 -1.53 19.13 2.43
N GLN A 78 -0.53 19.55 1.69
CA GLN A 78 0.43 18.62 1.13
C GLN A 78 1.32 18.08 2.24
N ILE A 79 1.41 16.77 2.38
CA ILE A 79 2.24 16.15 3.41
C ILE A 79 3.43 15.41 2.82
N GLY A 80 3.47 15.25 1.51
CA GLY A 80 4.60 14.55 0.92
C GLY A 80 4.64 14.66 -0.58
N ARG A 81 5.73 14.15 -1.11
CA ARG A 81 6.00 14.16 -2.54
C ARG A 81 6.81 12.91 -2.92
N ILE A 82 6.53 12.36 -4.06
CA ILE A 82 7.22 11.19 -4.59
C ILE A 82 8.12 11.65 -5.72
N ASP A 83 9.38 11.21 -5.71
CA ASP A 83 10.30 11.50 -6.79
C ASP A 83 11.08 10.23 -7.09
N GLY A 84 10.64 9.50 -8.11
CA GLY A 84 11.24 8.21 -8.44
C GLY A 84 11.07 7.26 -7.28
N GLU A 85 12.16 6.74 -6.76
CA GLU A 85 12.14 5.81 -5.63
C GLU A 85 12.05 6.53 -4.28
N ARG A 86 12.19 7.83 -4.26
CA ARG A 86 12.33 8.58 -3.02
C ARG A 86 11.05 9.22 -2.59
N LEU A 87 10.83 9.22 -1.29
CA LEU A 87 9.64 9.77 -0.68
C LEU A 87 10.05 10.91 0.24
N TYR A 88 9.40 12.06 0.06
CA TYR A 88 9.75 13.29 0.77
C TYR A 88 8.61 13.78 1.63
N SER A 89 8.95 14.49 2.69
CA SER A 89 7.96 15.17 3.52
C SER A 89 7.53 16.47 2.85
N ALA A 90 6.57 17.16 3.48
CA ALA A 90 6.10 18.44 2.99
C ALA A 90 7.22 19.48 2.95
N SER A 91 8.18 19.39 3.86
CA SER A 91 9.29 20.33 3.91
C SER A 91 10.42 19.99 2.96
N GLY A 92 10.31 18.86 2.28
CA GLY A 92 11.34 18.45 1.31
C GLY A 92 12.41 17.55 1.87
N SER A 93 12.28 17.11 3.12
CA SER A 93 13.21 16.12 3.70
C SER A 93 12.90 14.74 3.18
N GLN A 94 13.91 13.97 2.86
CA GLN A 94 13.68 12.61 2.43
C GLN A 94 13.24 11.76 3.61
N MET A 95 12.07 11.16 3.50
CA MET A 95 11.50 10.31 4.53
C MET A 95 11.81 8.86 4.30
N GLY A 96 12.05 8.49 3.06
CA GLY A 96 12.28 7.09 2.76
C GLY A 96 12.50 6.84 1.29
N ARG A 97 12.64 5.57 0.98
CA ARG A 97 12.90 5.12 -0.37
C ARG A 97 12.27 3.75 -0.58
N ILE A 98 11.72 3.52 -1.73
CA ILE A 98 11.17 2.22 -2.10
C ILE A 98 12.01 1.68 -3.25
N ASP A 99 12.66 0.54 -3.02
CA ASP A 99 13.49 -0.11 -4.02
C ASP A 99 12.91 -1.49 -4.27
N GLY A 100 12.13 -1.60 -5.34
CA GLY A 100 11.40 -2.82 -5.62
C GLY A 100 10.45 -3.12 -4.49
N GLU A 101 10.71 -4.21 -3.78
CA GLU A 101 9.86 -4.63 -2.66
C GLU A 101 10.38 -4.15 -1.31
N ARG A 102 11.52 -3.49 -1.29
CA ARG A 102 12.14 -3.09 -0.02
C ARG A 102 11.86 -1.64 0.28
N ILE A 103 11.61 -1.36 1.54
CA ILE A 103 11.24 -0.05 2.01
C ILE A 103 12.28 0.41 3.01
N TYR A 104 12.82 1.61 2.80
CA TYR A 104 13.87 2.17 3.63
C TYR A 104 13.40 3.49 4.23
N ASP A 105 13.92 3.81 5.41
CA ASP A 105 13.64 5.12 6.02
C ASP A 105 14.60 6.17 5.47
N GLY A 106 14.48 7.39 5.98
CA GLY A 106 15.30 8.49 5.50
C GLY A 106 16.78 8.35 5.78
N SER A 107 17.14 7.49 6.73
CA SER A 107 18.55 7.19 7.05
C SER A 107 19.12 6.02 6.25
N GLY A 108 18.28 5.36 5.49
CA GLY A 108 18.72 4.23 4.69
C GLY A 108 18.57 2.87 5.35
N HIS A 109 17.94 2.80 6.52
CA HIS A 109 17.66 1.52 7.19
C HIS A 109 16.45 0.88 6.54
N GLN A 110 16.50 -0.42 6.33
CA GLN A 110 15.35 -1.13 5.82
C GLN A 110 14.30 -1.25 6.91
N ILE A 111 13.13 -0.69 6.67
CA ILE A 111 12.04 -0.71 7.64
C ILE A 111 10.93 -1.66 7.24
N GLY A 112 10.99 -2.20 6.03
CA GLY A 112 9.96 -3.13 5.63
C GLY A 112 10.20 -3.75 4.28
N ARG A 113 9.29 -4.65 3.96
CA ARG A 113 9.31 -5.36 2.69
C ARG A 113 7.87 -5.60 2.26
N ALA A 114 7.60 -5.44 0.99
CA ALA A 114 6.29 -5.72 0.43
C ALA A 114 6.39 -6.95 -0.46
N ASP A 115 5.43 -7.84 -0.34
CA ASP A 115 5.41 -9.06 -1.13
C ASP A 115 4.16 -9.02 -1.99
N GLY A 116 4.34 -8.77 -3.27
CA GLY A 116 3.23 -8.74 -4.22
C GLY A 116 2.46 -7.45 -4.30
N LEU A 117 2.88 -6.41 -3.58
CA LEU A 117 2.20 -5.12 -3.64
C LEU A 117 2.67 -4.32 -4.83
N ARG A 118 1.76 -3.55 -5.41
CA ARG A 118 2.15 -2.56 -6.40
C ARG A 118 2.75 -1.37 -5.69
N ARG A 119 3.58 -0.65 -6.43
CA ARG A 119 4.29 0.49 -5.87
C ARG A 119 3.36 1.49 -5.18
N MET A 120 2.24 1.81 -5.78
CA MET A 120 1.31 2.78 -5.19
C MET A 120 0.72 2.26 -3.89
N GLN A 121 0.50 0.95 -3.78
CA GLN A 121 0.02 0.35 -2.54
C GLN A 121 1.06 0.47 -1.43
N ILE A 122 2.34 0.33 -1.76
CA ILE A 122 3.41 0.51 -0.81
C ILE A 122 3.47 1.96 -0.34
N ILE A 123 3.30 2.90 -1.26
CA ILE A 123 3.32 4.33 -0.94
C ILE A 123 2.17 4.68 0.00
N VAL A 124 0.99 4.12 -0.24
CA VAL A 124 -0.16 4.33 0.64
C VAL A 124 0.16 3.83 2.05
N TYR A 125 0.72 2.63 2.16
CA TYR A 125 1.13 2.12 3.45
C TYR A 125 2.12 3.06 4.12
N PHE A 126 3.11 3.48 3.39
CA PHE A 126 4.20 4.30 3.95
C PHE A 126 3.66 5.60 4.54
N TYR A 127 2.79 6.29 3.82
CA TYR A 127 2.34 7.61 4.26
C TYR A 127 1.16 7.56 5.22
N PHE A 128 0.34 6.54 5.15
CA PHE A 128 -0.93 6.55 5.88
C PHE A 128 -1.07 5.44 6.92
N PHE A 129 -0.36 4.35 6.78
CA PHE A 129 -0.60 3.18 7.63
C PHE A 129 0.62 2.62 8.35
N MET A 130 1.79 3.10 8.06
CA MET A 130 2.99 2.65 8.76
C MET A 130 3.32 3.51 9.96
#